data_dd63c8dd6d56e441f8fa258025d946de
#
_entry.id   dd63c8dd6d56e441f8fa258025d946de
#
_cell.length_a   1.000
_cell.length_b   1.000
_cell.length_c   1.000
_cell.angle_alpha   90.00
_cell.angle_beta   90.00
_cell.angle_gamma   90.00
#
_symmetry.space_group_name_H-M   'P 1'
#
loop_
_entity.id
_entity.type
_entity.pdbx_description
1 polymer ?
#
loop_
_entity_poly.entity_id
_entity_poly.type
_entity_poly.pdbx_seq_one_letter_code
_entity_poly.pdbx_strand_id
1 'polypeptide(L)'
;MTSVRYVAIGDSFSEGVGDDLPDGRQRGWADLVAQGWANARGSGIQYANLAIRGKLIWPIVEQQLEPALALKPTHLSFNGGGNDMLRPRADIERIADAFTRVLRRCDDEGVTVILLSGANPSPQLPMGRVIQRRGDELSRAVLARAEGRDDIVRALNWPDRVLSSPPFWSPDRLHMNARGHHRVAARVLEALGLPVAGEWWSLPEATVAGPRGWSYYREHVGPWLRRRLTGTSSGDGREAKYAEWTSVAPSGPSAR
;
A
#
# COMPACT_ATOMS: atom_id res chain seq x y z
N MET A 1 -15.32 -21.30 -12.49
CA MET A 1 -14.84 -19.94 -12.08
C MET A 1 -13.33 -19.93 -12.16
N THR A 2 -12.74 -18.95 -12.83
CA THR A 2 -11.27 -18.81 -12.97
C THR A 2 -10.62 -18.68 -11.57
N SER A 3 -9.50 -19.36 -11.35
CA SER A 3 -8.73 -19.22 -10.10
C SER A 3 -8.19 -17.81 -9.97
N VAL A 4 -8.40 -17.15 -8.83
CA VAL A 4 -7.82 -15.83 -8.54
C VAL A 4 -6.36 -16.01 -8.13
N ARG A 5 -5.48 -15.31 -8.84
CA ARG A 5 -4.05 -15.18 -8.51
C ARG A 5 -3.75 -13.70 -8.34
N TYR A 6 -3.63 -13.28 -7.08
CA TYR A 6 -3.43 -11.88 -6.71
C TYR A 6 -1.99 -11.63 -6.27
N VAL A 7 -1.31 -10.67 -6.90
CA VAL A 7 0.04 -10.25 -6.51
C VAL A 7 0.04 -8.77 -6.13
N ALA A 8 0.75 -8.43 -5.05
CA ALA A 8 0.98 -7.05 -4.62
C ALA A 8 2.42 -6.63 -4.87
N ILE A 9 2.62 -5.46 -5.49
CA ILE A 9 3.93 -4.82 -5.61
C ILE A 9 3.87 -3.41 -5.03
N GLY A 10 5.02 -2.91 -4.53
CA GLY A 10 5.08 -1.59 -3.90
C GLY A 10 6.20 -1.44 -2.89
N ASP A 11 5.98 -0.53 -1.96
CA ASP A 11 6.89 -0.21 -0.86
C ASP A 11 6.35 -0.66 0.51
N SER A 12 6.74 0.04 1.60
CA SER A 12 6.30 -0.26 2.97
C SER A 12 4.79 -0.30 3.15
N PHE A 13 4.04 0.49 2.38
CA PHE A 13 2.60 0.53 2.43
C PHE A 13 1.98 -0.81 1.97
N SER A 14 2.49 -1.39 0.89
CA SER A 14 2.04 -2.69 0.35
C SER A 14 2.66 -3.88 1.08
N GLU A 15 3.88 -3.73 1.65
CA GLU A 15 4.50 -4.74 2.52
C GLU A 15 3.69 -4.96 3.81
N GLY A 16 3.05 -3.90 4.33
CA GLY A 16 2.21 -3.96 5.53
C GLY A 16 2.90 -3.44 6.80
N VAL A 17 3.90 -2.54 6.65
CA VAL A 17 4.62 -1.96 7.79
C VAL A 17 3.66 -1.21 8.72
N GLY A 18 3.71 -1.54 10.01
CA GLY A 18 2.88 -0.95 11.07
C GLY A 18 1.68 -1.79 11.49
N ASP A 19 1.42 -2.93 10.82
CA ASP A 19 0.47 -3.95 11.26
C ASP A 19 1.24 -5.21 11.68
N ASP A 20 1.93 -5.09 12.83
CA ASP A 20 2.77 -6.15 13.38
C ASP A 20 1.92 -7.17 14.15
N LEU A 21 2.03 -8.43 13.79
CA LEU A 21 1.38 -9.54 14.47
C LEU A 21 2.22 -9.99 15.70
N PRO A 22 1.61 -10.66 16.69
CA PRO A 22 2.32 -11.14 17.89
C PRO A 22 3.50 -12.07 17.60
N ASP A 23 3.50 -12.75 16.47
CA ASP A 23 4.58 -13.64 16.00
C ASP A 23 5.70 -12.91 15.24
N GLY A 24 5.66 -11.58 15.19
CA GLY A 24 6.62 -10.72 14.52
C GLY A 24 6.44 -10.60 13.00
N ARG A 25 5.49 -11.30 12.41
CA ARG A 25 5.13 -11.11 11.00
C ARG A 25 4.38 -9.79 10.83
N GLN A 26 4.55 -9.17 9.70
CA GLN A 26 3.76 -8.00 9.31
C GLN A 26 2.62 -8.45 8.40
N ARG A 27 1.41 -8.15 8.85
CA ARG A 27 0.21 -8.21 8.01
C ARG A 27 0.06 -6.83 7.37
N GLY A 28 -0.77 -6.64 6.43
CA GLY A 28 -1.07 -5.33 5.87
C GLY A 28 -2.33 -5.39 5.05
N TRP A 29 -2.70 -4.28 4.43
CA TRP A 29 -3.92 -4.19 3.64
C TRP A 29 -3.96 -5.24 2.51
N ALA A 30 -2.83 -5.56 1.87
CA ALA A 30 -2.79 -6.53 0.78
C ALA A 30 -3.11 -7.95 1.25
N ASP A 31 -2.61 -8.36 2.44
CA ASP A 31 -2.93 -9.64 3.06
C ASP A 31 -4.42 -9.70 3.46
N LEU A 32 -4.94 -8.59 4.00
CA LEU A 32 -6.36 -8.47 4.37
C LEU A 32 -7.27 -8.55 3.14
N VAL A 33 -6.86 -7.95 2.01
CA VAL A 33 -7.57 -8.08 0.72
C VAL A 33 -7.56 -9.53 0.25
N ALA A 34 -6.43 -10.21 0.30
CA ALA A 34 -6.34 -11.62 -0.08
C ALA A 34 -7.28 -12.49 0.77
N GLN A 35 -7.31 -12.27 2.09
CA GLN A 35 -8.21 -12.99 3.00
C GLN A 35 -9.68 -12.65 2.73
N GLY A 36 -10.02 -11.37 2.57
CA GLY A 36 -11.38 -10.93 2.25
C GLY A 36 -11.87 -11.49 0.92
N TRP A 37 -10.97 -11.58 -0.06
CA TRP A 37 -11.28 -12.15 -1.37
C TRP A 37 -11.56 -13.67 -1.29
N ALA A 38 -10.71 -14.41 -0.57
CA ALA A 38 -10.94 -15.84 -0.33
C ALA A 38 -12.27 -16.08 0.38
N ASN A 39 -12.59 -15.28 1.40
CA ASN A 39 -13.85 -15.33 2.13
C ASN A 39 -15.05 -15.07 1.22
N ALA A 40 -15.01 -14.01 0.41
CA ALA A 40 -16.09 -13.65 -0.52
C ALA A 40 -16.36 -14.73 -1.58
N ARG A 41 -15.32 -15.47 -1.99
CA ARG A 41 -15.45 -16.58 -2.94
C ARG A 41 -15.91 -17.88 -2.31
N GLY A 42 -15.76 -18.03 -1.00
CA GLY A 42 -15.93 -19.32 -0.32
C GLY A 42 -14.92 -20.39 -0.78
N SER A 43 -13.83 -19.98 -1.42
CA SER A 43 -12.76 -20.83 -1.95
C SER A 43 -11.41 -20.14 -1.89
N GLY A 44 -10.33 -20.92 -1.78
CA GLY A 44 -8.97 -20.38 -1.72
C GLY A 44 -8.58 -19.59 -2.96
N ILE A 45 -7.66 -18.65 -2.75
CA ILE A 45 -6.95 -17.89 -3.80
C ILE A 45 -5.45 -18.10 -3.67
N GLN A 46 -4.70 -17.79 -4.74
CA GLN A 46 -3.24 -17.67 -4.69
C GLN A 46 -2.87 -16.21 -4.46
N TYR A 47 -1.96 -15.98 -3.52
CA TYR A 47 -1.50 -14.65 -3.16
C TYR A 47 0.03 -14.58 -3.10
N ALA A 48 0.60 -13.50 -3.62
CA ALA A 48 2.01 -13.17 -3.48
C ALA A 48 2.16 -11.68 -3.13
N ASN A 49 3.23 -11.32 -2.41
CA ASN A 49 3.53 -9.93 -2.05
C ASN A 49 5.02 -9.67 -2.19
N LEU A 50 5.38 -9.00 -3.28
CA LEU A 50 6.76 -8.67 -3.63
C LEU A 50 7.19 -7.28 -3.12
N ALA A 51 6.31 -6.58 -2.41
CA ALA A 51 6.60 -5.24 -1.91
C ALA A 51 7.75 -5.23 -0.90
N ILE A 52 8.62 -4.23 -1.00
CA ILE A 52 9.77 -4.04 -0.12
C ILE A 52 9.80 -2.58 0.34
N ARG A 53 9.81 -2.37 1.66
CA ARG A 53 9.84 -1.05 2.30
C ARG A 53 10.98 -0.17 1.82
N GLY A 54 10.73 1.13 1.80
CA GLY A 54 11.73 2.14 1.48
C GLY A 54 12.11 2.23 0.00
N LYS A 55 11.56 1.39 -0.87
CA LYS A 55 11.81 1.46 -2.32
C LYS A 55 11.20 2.73 -2.90
N LEU A 56 11.89 3.30 -3.88
CA LEU A 56 11.38 4.34 -4.75
C LEU A 56 10.59 3.71 -5.90
N ILE A 57 9.84 4.52 -6.62
CA ILE A 57 8.91 4.04 -7.66
C ILE A 57 9.62 3.26 -8.77
N TRP A 58 10.73 3.76 -9.30
CA TRP A 58 11.44 3.09 -10.38
C TRP A 58 12.09 1.77 -9.95
N PRO A 59 12.80 1.65 -8.82
CA PRO A 59 13.19 0.37 -8.24
C PRO A 59 12.05 -0.62 -8.02
N ILE A 60 10.82 -0.16 -7.68
CA ILE A 60 9.66 -1.05 -7.62
C ILE A 60 9.37 -1.62 -9.01
N VAL A 61 9.25 -0.75 -10.02
CA VAL A 61 8.96 -1.16 -11.40
C VAL A 61 10.04 -2.07 -11.97
N GLU A 62 11.31 -1.74 -11.75
CA GLU A 62 12.44 -2.49 -12.32
C GLU A 62 12.69 -3.86 -11.65
N GLN A 63 12.39 -3.97 -10.35
CA GLN A 63 12.76 -5.15 -9.56
C GLN A 63 11.57 -6.04 -9.18
N GLN A 64 10.33 -5.52 -9.21
CA GLN A 64 9.15 -6.26 -8.76
C GLN A 64 8.16 -6.56 -9.89
N LEU A 65 8.05 -5.72 -10.92
CA LEU A 65 7.02 -5.88 -11.95
C LEU A 65 7.19 -7.15 -12.77
N GLU A 66 8.35 -7.36 -13.39
CA GLU A 66 8.57 -8.56 -14.21
C GLU A 66 8.54 -9.86 -13.38
N PRO A 67 9.15 -9.94 -12.18
CA PRO A 67 8.95 -11.08 -11.30
C PRO A 67 7.48 -11.34 -10.93
N ALA A 68 6.70 -10.29 -10.69
CA ALA A 68 5.27 -10.43 -10.40
C ALA A 68 4.48 -10.96 -11.61
N LEU A 69 4.77 -10.47 -12.83
CA LEU A 69 4.14 -10.93 -14.06
C LEU A 69 4.56 -12.37 -14.42
N ALA A 70 5.80 -12.76 -14.11
CA ALA A 70 6.27 -14.15 -14.30
C ALA A 70 5.47 -15.18 -13.48
N LEU A 71 4.84 -14.76 -12.37
CA LEU A 71 3.90 -15.57 -11.61
C LEU A 71 2.56 -15.77 -12.34
N LYS A 72 2.32 -15.09 -13.48
CA LYS A 72 1.07 -15.11 -14.26
C LYS A 72 -0.15 -14.79 -13.41
N PRO A 73 -0.20 -13.63 -12.74
CA PRO A 73 -1.32 -13.23 -11.92
C PRO A 73 -2.56 -12.95 -12.78
N THR A 74 -3.75 -13.02 -12.15
CA THR A 74 -4.98 -12.46 -12.73
C THR A 74 -5.17 -11.00 -12.34
N HIS A 75 -4.64 -10.60 -11.17
CA HIS A 75 -4.73 -9.26 -10.63
C HIS A 75 -3.41 -8.84 -10.00
N LEU A 76 -3.01 -7.61 -10.25
CA LEU A 76 -1.83 -7.00 -9.67
C LEU A 76 -2.20 -5.68 -9.00
N SER A 77 -1.92 -5.55 -7.70
CA SER A 77 -2.05 -4.25 -7.03
C SER A 77 -0.74 -3.48 -7.06
N PHE A 78 -0.83 -2.20 -7.37
CA PHE A 78 0.32 -1.31 -7.47
C PHE A 78 0.11 -0.02 -6.68
N ASN A 79 1.08 0.28 -5.83
CA ASN A 79 1.25 1.56 -5.15
C ASN A 79 2.73 1.92 -5.07
N GLY A 80 3.05 3.20 -5.17
CA GLY A 80 4.41 3.69 -5.03
C GLY A 80 4.49 5.21 -5.18
N GLY A 81 5.70 5.76 -5.12
CA GLY A 81 5.95 7.20 -5.27
C GLY A 81 5.86 7.99 -3.97
N GLY A 82 5.34 7.41 -2.88
CA GLY A 82 5.32 8.05 -1.56
C GLY A 82 6.72 8.44 -1.08
N ASN A 83 7.67 7.54 -1.20
CA ASN A 83 9.07 7.80 -0.84
C ASN A 83 9.74 8.83 -1.75
N ASP A 84 9.36 8.85 -3.04
CA ASP A 84 9.88 9.80 -4.02
C ASP A 84 9.39 11.21 -3.74
N MET A 85 8.07 11.40 -3.51
CA MET A 85 7.49 12.74 -3.28
C MET A 85 8.00 13.40 -1.99
N LEU A 86 8.52 12.62 -1.04
CA LEU A 86 9.17 13.12 0.16
C LEU A 86 10.59 13.63 -0.11
N ARG A 87 11.20 13.42 -1.28
CA ARG A 87 12.54 13.91 -1.61
C ARG A 87 12.53 15.39 -1.98
N PRO A 88 13.64 16.14 -1.74
CA PRO A 88 13.70 17.59 -1.99
C PRO A 88 13.34 17.99 -3.43
N ARG A 89 13.76 17.21 -4.41
CA ARG A 89 13.57 17.47 -5.85
C ARG A 89 12.71 16.37 -6.48
N ALA A 90 11.51 16.11 -5.89
CA ALA A 90 10.60 15.15 -6.44
C ALA A 90 10.07 15.62 -7.81
N ASP A 91 10.23 14.79 -8.81
CA ASP A 91 9.65 14.98 -10.15
C ASP A 91 8.38 14.15 -10.24
N ILE A 92 7.22 14.81 -10.10
CA ILE A 92 5.92 14.16 -10.03
C ILE A 92 5.55 13.49 -11.35
N GLU A 93 5.88 14.13 -12.49
CA GLU A 93 5.60 13.54 -13.80
C GLU A 93 6.41 12.25 -14.03
N ARG A 94 7.69 12.28 -13.69
CA ARG A 94 8.53 11.08 -13.76
C ARG A 94 8.04 9.95 -12.86
N ILE A 95 7.51 10.28 -11.66
CA ILE A 95 6.87 9.30 -10.78
C ILE A 95 5.63 8.71 -11.45
N ALA A 96 4.79 9.56 -12.03
CA ALA A 96 3.57 9.14 -12.70
C ALA A 96 3.83 8.33 -13.98
N ASP A 97 4.95 8.53 -14.68
CA ASP A 97 5.36 7.72 -15.84
C ASP A 97 5.60 6.24 -15.48
N ALA A 98 6.05 5.97 -14.27
CA ALA A 98 6.18 4.60 -13.77
C ALA A 98 4.83 3.88 -13.72
N PHE A 99 3.75 4.59 -13.37
CA PHE A 99 2.39 4.02 -13.43
C PHE A 99 1.98 3.68 -14.86
N THR A 100 2.28 4.55 -15.84
CA THR A 100 2.04 4.24 -17.25
C THR A 100 2.75 2.96 -17.68
N ARG A 101 3.99 2.76 -17.25
CA ARG A 101 4.74 1.53 -17.56
C ARG A 101 4.08 0.29 -16.97
N VAL A 102 3.67 0.34 -15.70
CA VAL A 102 2.98 -0.79 -15.05
C VAL A 102 1.66 -1.10 -15.77
N LEU A 103 0.84 -0.09 -16.05
CA LEU A 103 -0.42 -0.27 -16.76
C LEU A 103 -0.22 -0.97 -18.10
N ARG A 104 0.69 -0.46 -18.95
CA ARG A 104 0.99 -1.06 -20.26
C ARG A 104 1.47 -2.51 -20.14
N ARG A 105 2.40 -2.79 -19.23
CA ARG A 105 2.91 -4.16 -19.06
C ARG A 105 1.83 -5.13 -18.58
N CYS A 106 0.93 -4.68 -17.72
CA CYS A 106 -0.22 -5.49 -17.29
C CYS A 106 -1.22 -5.71 -18.43
N ASP A 107 -1.43 -4.71 -19.29
CA ASP A 107 -2.27 -4.85 -20.48
C ASP A 107 -1.72 -5.91 -21.44
N ASP A 108 -0.41 -5.85 -21.71
CA ASP A 108 0.26 -6.83 -22.59
C ASP A 108 0.09 -8.27 -22.10
N GLU A 109 -0.05 -8.48 -20.78
CA GLU A 109 -0.20 -9.79 -20.13
C GLU A 109 -1.66 -10.13 -19.78
N GLY A 110 -2.62 -9.25 -20.07
CA GLY A 110 -4.03 -9.43 -19.71
C GLY A 110 -4.30 -9.47 -18.20
N VAL A 111 -3.52 -8.73 -17.42
CA VAL A 111 -3.61 -8.67 -15.96
C VAL A 111 -4.41 -7.45 -15.52
N THR A 112 -5.45 -7.66 -14.73
CA THR A 112 -6.25 -6.56 -14.14
C THR A 112 -5.42 -5.80 -13.09
N VAL A 113 -5.31 -4.48 -13.24
CA VAL A 113 -4.60 -3.64 -12.29
C VAL A 113 -5.53 -3.12 -11.21
N ILE A 114 -5.12 -3.30 -9.95
CA ILE A 114 -5.70 -2.62 -8.79
C ILE A 114 -4.78 -1.45 -8.46
N LEU A 115 -5.19 -0.26 -8.88
CA LEU A 115 -4.43 0.98 -8.74
C LEU A 115 -4.77 1.65 -7.42
N LEU A 116 -3.76 1.82 -6.54
CA LEU A 116 -3.95 2.52 -5.29
C LEU A 116 -3.20 3.86 -5.27
N SER A 117 -3.82 4.88 -4.71
CA SER A 117 -3.07 5.97 -4.10
C SER A 117 -2.66 5.60 -2.69
N GLY A 118 -1.52 6.10 -2.21
CA GLY A 118 -1.13 5.99 -0.80
C GLY A 118 -2.11 6.72 0.11
N ALA A 119 -2.11 6.40 1.40
CA ALA A 119 -2.81 7.19 2.42
C ALA A 119 -2.07 8.53 2.64
N ASN A 120 -2.80 9.56 3.08
CA ASN A 120 -2.27 10.91 3.23
C ASN A 120 -1.75 11.18 4.66
N PRO A 121 -0.42 11.16 4.90
CA PRO A 121 0.17 11.43 6.20
C PRO A 121 0.37 12.92 6.50
N SER A 122 0.11 13.80 5.52
CA SER A 122 0.51 15.21 5.57
C SER A 122 0.02 15.97 6.80
N PRO A 123 -1.20 15.72 7.37
CA PRO A 123 -1.65 16.44 8.56
C PRO A 123 -0.79 16.19 9.81
N GLN A 124 0.01 15.12 9.81
CA GLN A 124 0.74 14.66 10.98
C GLN A 124 2.26 14.83 10.86
N LEU A 125 2.75 15.11 9.64
CA LEU A 125 4.19 15.21 9.36
C LEU A 125 4.68 16.66 9.36
N PRO A 126 5.97 16.88 9.71
CA PRO A 126 6.65 18.13 9.40
C PRO A 126 6.57 18.42 7.90
N MET A 127 6.47 19.71 7.53
CA MET A 127 6.29 20.14 6.12
C MET A 127 5.02 19.62 5.44
N GLY A 128 3.98 19.30 6.21
CA GLY A 128 2.73 18.70 5.74
C GLY A 128 2.12 19.42 4.53
N ARG A 129 2.18 20.76 4.46
CA ARG A 129 1.67 21.52 3.28
C ARG A 129 2.40 21.17 1.98
N VAL A 130 3.70 20.94 2.03
CA VAL A 130 4.49 20.53 0.85
C VAL A 130 4.14 19.12 0.44
N ILE A 131 4.01 18.23 1.42
CA ILE A 131 3.62 16.82 1.22
C ILE A 131 2.22 16.74 0.63
N GLN A 132 1.26 17.50 1.18
CA GLN A 132 -0.10 17.58 0.68
C GLN A 132 -0.13 17.99 -0.80
N ARG A 133 0.51 19.11 -1.14
CA ARG A 133 0.54 19.60 -2.51
C ARG A 133 1.10 18.55 -3.48
N ARG A 134 2.26 17.96 -3.15
CA ARG A 134 2.89 16.93 -4.01
C ARG A 134 2.05 15.67 -4.15
N GLY A 135 1.39 15.25 -3.08
CA GLY A 135 0.49 14.09 -3.13
C GLY A 135 -0.77 14.37 -3.94
N ASP A 136 -1.29 15.59 -3.87
CA ASP A 136 -2.42 16.02 -4.72
C ASP A 136 -2.01 16.07 -6.20
N GLU A 137 -0.80 16.57 -6.50
CA GLU A 137 -0.23 16.57 -7.86
C GLU A 137 -0.05 15.14 -8.37
N LEU A 138 0.57 14.27 -7.57
CA LEU A 138 0.78 12.87 -7.94
C LEU A 138 -0.56 12.13 -8.15
N SER A 139 -1.51 12.29 -7.24
CA SER A 139 -2.82 11.66 -7.37
C SER A 139 -3.53 12.07 -8.65
N ARG A 140 -3.49 13.37 -9.00
CA ARG A 140 -4.07 13.86 -10.26
C ARG A 140 -3.35 13.31 -11.49
N ALA A 141 -2.02 13.31 -11.48
CA ALA A 141 -1.21 12.81 -12.59
C ALA A 141 -1.42 11.30 -12.82
N VAL A 142 -1.54 10.51 -11.76
CA VAL A 142 -1.82 9.07 -11.84
C VAL A 142 -3.25 8.81 -12.34
N LEU A 143 -4.24 9.56 -11.84
CA LEU A 143 -5.62 9.43 -12.30
C LEU A 143 -5.79 9.77 -13.77
N ALA A 144 -5.11 10.82 -14.25
CA ALA A 144 -5.13 11.18 -15.67
C ALA A 144 -4.61 10.05 -16.58
N ARG A 145 -3.62 9.28 -16.11
CA ARG A 145 -3.09 8.11 -16.85
C ARG A 145 -4.03 6.90 -16.87
N ALA A 146 -4.98 6.86 -15.96
CA ALA A 146 -6.03 5.85 -15.87
C ALA A 146 -7.38 6.34 -16.38
N GLU A 147 -7.46 7.56 -16.95
CA GLU A 147 -8.69 8.12 -17.47
C GLU A 147 -9.22 7.29 -18.64
N GLY A 148 -10.56 7.10 -18.70
CA GLY A 148 -11.21 6.28 -19.73
C GLY A 148 -10.95 4.77 -19.64
N ARG A 149 -10.31 4.30 -18.56
CA ARG A 149 -9.94 2.91 -18.34
C ARG A 149 -10.88 2.27 -17.30
N ASP A 150 -11.96 1.62 -17.74
CA ASP A 150 -12.91 0.94 -16.87
C ASP A 150 -12.42 -0.45 -16.41
N ASP A 151 -11.36 -0.95 -17.04
CA ASP A 151 -10.68 -2.20 -16.71
C ASP A 151 -9.71 -2.09 -15.51
N ILE A 152 -9.48 -0.87 -15.01
CA ILE A 152 -8.63 -0.62 -13.85
C ILE A 152 -9.48 -0.46 -12.59
N VAL A 153 -9.25 -1.29 -11.59
CA VAL A 153 -9.82 -1.13 -10.25
C VAL A 153 -9.11 0.00 -9.50
N ARG A 154 -9.83 1.01 -9.05
CA ARG A 154 -9.23 2.20 -8.39
C ARG A 154 -9.59 2.25 -6.91
N ALA A 155 -8.60 2.19 -6.03
CA ALA A 155 -8.74 2.36 -4.60
C ALA A 155 -7.99 3.63 -4.14
N LEU A 156 -8.69 4.76 -4.11
CA LEU A 156 -8.09 6.08 -3.86
C LEU A 156 -8.10 6.38 -2.35
N ASN A 157 -6.97 6.18 -1.69
CA ASN A 157 -6.82 6.43 -0.25
C ASN A 157 -6.41 7.87 0.07
N TRP A 158 -5.71 8.56 -0.84
CA TRP A 158 -5.22 9.92 -0.61
C TRP A 158 -6.31 10.92 -0.21
N PRO A 159 -7.50 10.95 -0.85
CA PRO A 159 -8.57 11.88 -0.49
C PRO A 159 -9.36 11.47 0.77
N ASP A 160 -9.11 10.30 1.36
CA ASP A 160 -9.83 9.84 2.56
C ASP A 160 -9.40 10.62 3.80
N ARG A 161 -10.19 11.64 4.17
CA ARG A 161 -9.93 12.49 5.34
C ARG A 161 -10.01 11.72 6.65
N VAL A 162 -10.82 10.66 6.73
CA VAL A 162 -10.92 9.81 7.92
C VAL A 162 -9.62 9.05 8.09
N LEU A 163 -9.11 8.42 7.03
CA LEU A 163 -7.83 7.70 7.05
C LEU A 163 -6.65 8.62 7.37
N SER A 164 -6.72 9.91 7.03
CA SER A 164 -5.68 10.90 7.35
C SER A 164 -5.63 11.26 8.84
N SER A 165 -6.61 10.86 9.65
CA SER A 165 -6.66 11.20 11.08
C SER A 165 -5.70 10.32 11.92
N PRO A 166 -5.19 10.82 13.07
CA PRO A 166 -4.16 10.16 13.87
C PRO A 166 -4.43 8.72 14.29
N PRO A 167 -5.67 8.28 14.57
CA PRO A 167 -5.94 6.92 15.04
C PRO A 167 -5.59 5.79 14.07
N PHE A 168 -5.34 6.10 12.80
CA PHE A 168 -5.01 5.13 11.76
C PHE A 168 -3.51 4.97 11.50
N TRP A 169 -2.68 5.72 12.25
CA TRP A 169 -1.25 5.78 12.02
C TRP A 169 -0.46 5.20 13.19
N SER A 170 0.68 4.62 12.85
CA SER A 170 1.69 4.18 13.82
C SER A 170 2.33 5.39 14.52
N PRO A 171 3.06 5.18 15.63
CA PRO A 171 3.73 6.27 16.36
C PRO A 171 4.68 7.11 15.51
N ASP A 172 5.22 6.56 14.42
CA ASP A 172 6.09 7.29 13.48
C ASP A 172 5.33 8.25 12.56
N ARG A 173 3.99 8.21 12.56
CA ARG A 173 3.09 9.07 11.77
C ARG A 173 3.27 8.97 10.25
N LEU A 174 4.05 8.01 9.80
CA LEU A 174 4.33 7.77 8.38
C LEU A 174 3.71 6.45 7.90
N HIS A 175 3.77 5.42 8.72
CA HIS A 175 3.17 4.13 8.42
C HIS A 175 1.80 4.00 9.10
N MET A 176 0.90 3.31 8.46
CA MET A 176 -0.40 3.01 9.06
C MET A 176 -0.26 1.91 10.12
N ASN A 177 -1.13 1.95 11.12
CA ASN A 177 -1.30 0.85 12.06
C ASN A 177 -2.31 -0.18 11.51
N ALA A 178 -2.58 -1.25 12.28
CA ALA A 178 -3.54 -2.29 11.92
C ALA A 178 -4.90 -1.74 11.44
N ARG A 179 -5.44 -0.72 12.12
CA ARG A 179 -6.73 -0.08 11.76
C ARG A 179 -6.67 0.64 10.42
N GLY A 180 -5.56 1.34 10.16
CA GLY A 180 -5.33 1.99 8.87
C GLY A 180 -5.27 0.96 7.74
N HIS A 181 -4.57 -0.14 7.94
CA HIS A 181 -4.51 -1.23 6.98
C HIS A 181 -5.87 -1.89 6.74
N HIS A 182 -6.70 -2.10 7.78
CA HIS A 182 -8.08 -2.60 7.59
C HIS A 182 -8.93 -1.64 6.74
N ARG A 183 -8.86 -0.34 7.00
CA ARG A 183 -9.61 0.64 6.22
C ARG A 183 -9.17 0.70 4.75
N VAL A 184 -7.88 0.59 4.48
CA VAL A 184 -7.38 0.50 3.09
C VAL A 184 -7.86 -0.78 2.42
N ALA A 185 -7.80 -1.92 3.12
CA ALA A 185 -8.31 -3.19 2.60
C ALA A 185 -9.81 -3.11 2.31
N ALA A 186 -10.60 -2.47 3.18
CA ALA A 186 -12.02 -2.23 2.96
C ALA A 186 -12.27 -1.49 1.65
N ARG A 187 -11.51 -0.40 1.38
CA ARG A 187 -11.62 0.37 0.13
C ARG A 187 -11.25 -0.43 -1.10
N VAL A 188 -10.24 -1.29 -1.01
CA VAL A 188 -9.85 -2.16 -2.13
C VAL A 188 -10.91 -3.22 -2.40
N LEU A 189 -11.45 -3.87 -1.36
CA LEU A 189 -12.53 -4.86 -1.51
C LEU A 189 -13.79 -4.22 -2.07
N GLU A 190 -14.17 -3.03 -1.58
CA GLU A 190 -15.30 -2.27 -2.12
C GLU A 190 -15.10 -1.95 -3.61
N ALA A 191 -13.89 -1.48 -4.00
CA ALA A 191 -13.57 -1.19 -5.39
C ALA A 191 -13.59 -2.45 -6.29
N LEU A 192 -13.34 -3.63 -5.73
CA LEU A 192 -13.47 -4.93 -6.37
C LEU A 192 -14.93 -5.44 -6.40
N GLY A 193 -15.88 -4.73 -5.80
CA GLY A 193 -17.27 -5.18 -5.65
C GLY A 193 -17.44 -6.36 -4.68
N LEU A 194 -16.52 -6.52 -3.74
CA LEU A 194 -16.50 -7.60 -2.77
C LEU A 194 -17.07 -7.17 -1.41
N PRO A 195 -17.67 -8.07 -0.62
CA PRO A 195 -18.15 -7.78 0.72
C PRO A 195 -17.03 -7.27 1.64
N VAL A 196 -17.38 -6.30 2.48
CA VAL A 196 -16.47 -5.71 3.48
C VAL A 196 -17.09 -5.83 4.87
N ALA A 197 -16.29 -6.22 5.85
CA ALA A 197 -16.71 -6.25 7.25
C ALA A 197 -16.93 -4.81 7.75
N GLY A 198 -18.08 -4.54 8.35
CA GLY A 198 -18.51 -3.20 8.73
C GLY A 198 -17.57 -2.52 9.73
N GLU A 199 -16.96 -3.29 10.64
CA GLU A 199 -15.99 -2.80 11.62
C GLU A 199 -14.70 -2.23 10.98
N TRP A 200 -14.36 -2.58 9.75
CA TRP A 200 -13.20 -2.04 9.04
C TRP A 200 -13.37 -0.57 8.65
N TRP A 201 -14.61 -0.08 8.61
CA TRP A 201 -14.95 1.32 8.38
C TRP A 201 -15.00 2.16 9.65
N SER A 202 -15.08 1.52 10.82
CA SER A 202 -15.33 2.19 12.08
C SER A 202 -14.17 3.09 12.50
N LEU A 203 -14.55 4.25 13.07
CA LEU A 203 -13.60 5.09 13.77
C LEU A 203 -13.21 4.43 15.10
N PRO A 204 -11.94 4.44 15.46
CA PRO A 204 -11.53 3.93 16.76
C PRO A 204 -12.05 4.83 17.90
N GLU A 205 -12.54 4.19 18.98
CA GLU A 205 -13.06 4.90 20.16
C GLU A 205 -11.98 5.68 20.93
N ALA A 206 -10.71 5.32 20.79
CA ALA A 206 -9.59 5.96 21.46
C ALA A 206 -8.39 6.14 20.55
N THR A 207 -7.73 7.29 20.67
CA THR A 207 -6.43 7.56 20.04
C THR A 207 -5.30 7.09 20.96
N VAL A 208 -4.40 6.25 20.46
CA VAL A 208 -3.13 6.02 21.12
C VAL A 208 -2.29 7.30 20.95
N ALA A 209 -2.03 7.98 22.06
CA ALA A 209 -1.15 9.14 22.05
C ALA A 209 0.27 8.71 21.70
N GLY A 210 0.68 8.97 20.47
CA GLY A 210 2.06 8.75 20.05
C GLY A 210 3.04 9.75 20.71
N PRO A 211 4.35 9.51 20.61
CA PRO A 211 5.38 10.38 21.16
C PRO A 211 5.21 11.81 20.60
N ARG A 212 5.40 12.81 21.45
CA ARG A 212 5.29 14.24 21.13
C ARG A 212 6.61 14.96 21.35
N GLY A 213 6.81 16.08 20.64
CA GLY A 213 7.99 16.92 20.85
C GLY A 213 9.30 16.25 20.47
N TRP A 214 10.34 16.46 21.28
CA TRP A 214 11.71 16.02 21.00
C TRP A 214 11.88 14.51 20.91
N SER A 215 11.11 13.69 21.65
CA SER A 215 11.17 12.23 21.58
C SER A 215 10.78 11.72 20.20
N TYR A 216 9.74 12.27 19.59
CA TYR A 216 9.33 11.94 18.22
C TYR A 216 10.46 12.19 17.20
N TYR A 217 11.12 13.36 17.29
CA TYR A 217 12.22 13.68 16.38
C TYR A 217 13.40 12.72 16.54
N ARG A 218 13.77 12.39 17.77
CA ARG A 218 14.88 11.48 18.07
C ARG A 218 14.59 10.04 17.63
N GLU A 219 13.39 9.54 17.87
CA GLU A 219 13.04 8.14 17.65
C GLU A 219 12.64 7.82 16.21
N HIS A 220 12.00 8.77 15.54
CA HIS A 220 11.44 8.54 14.21
C HIS A 220 12.05 9.39 13.10
N VAL A 221 12.14 10.70 13.30
CA VAL A 221 12.63 11.62 12.25
C VAL A 221 14.15 11.52 12.08
N GLY A 222 14.90 11.43 13.17
CA GLY A 222 16.36 11.36 13.14
C GLY A 222 16.90 10.14 12.37
N PRO A 223 16.48 8.91 12.70
CA PRO A 223 16.88 7.71 11.96
C PRO A 223 16.46 7.75 10.48
N TRP A 224 15.28 8.29 10.17
CA TRP A 224 14.82 8.46 8.81
C TRP A 224 15.70 9.45 8.03
N LEU A 225 16.03 10.60 8.61
CA LEU A 225 16.90 11.60 8.00
C LEU A 225 18.33 11.05 7.80
N ARG A 226 18.86 10.33 8.79
CA ARG A 226 20.18 9.68 8.70
C ARG A 226 20.23 8.72 7.51
N ARG A 227 19.26 7.82 7.36
CA ARG A 227 19.19 6.89 6.21
C ARG A 227 19.17 7.64 4.88
N ARG A 228 18.47 8.78 4.82
CA ARG A 228 18.47 9.63 3.61
C ARG A 228 19.82 10.23 3.27
N LEU A 229 20.54 10.68 4.30
CA LEU A 229 21.88 11.27 4.12
C LEU A 229 22.94 10.24 3.75
N THR A 230 22.79 9.01 4.24
CA THR A 230 23.72 7.90 3.95
C THR A 230 23.36 7.11 2.68
N GLY A 231 22.25 7.44 2.01
CA GLY A 231 21.80 6.73 0.82
C GLY A 231 21.28 5.31 1.10
N THR A 232 21.08 4.94 2.37
CA THR A 232 20.59 3.61 2.77
C THR A 232 19.06 3.58 2.86
N SER A 233 18.48 2.41 2.64
CA SER A 233 17.04 2.16 2.76
C SER A 233 16.75 1.15 3.87
N SER A 234 15.60 1.26 4.50
CA SER A 234 15.10 0.23 5.44
C SER A 234 14.80 -1.11 4.77
N GLY A 235 14.77 -1.13 3.44
CA GLY A 235 14.56 -2.31 2.61
C GLY A 235 15.85 -2.94 2.07
N ASP A 236 17.03 -2.37 2.38
CA ASP A 236 18.29 -2.93 1.88
C ASP A 236 18.55 -4.31 2.49
N GLY A 237 18.85 -5.29 1.61
CA GLY A 237 19.06 -6.68 2.01
C GLY A 237 17.79 -7.43 2.42
N ARG A 238 16.59 -6.86 2.23
CA ARG A 238 15.32 -7.55 2.49
C ARG A 238 14.82 -8.28 1.27
N GLU A 239 14.25 -9.44 1.54
CA GLU A 239 13.48 -10.20 0.56
C GLU A 239 11.98 -9.88 0.65
N ALA A 240 11.25 -10.20 -0.40
CA ALA A 240 9.81 -10.09 -0.46
C ALA A 240 9.14 -11.01 0.58
N LYS A 241 8.06 -10.55 1.19
CA LYS A 241 7.32 -11.32 2.21
C LYS A 241 6.79 -12.65 1.66
N TYR A 242 6.27 -12.65 0.46
CA TYR A 242 5.80 -13.82 -0.28
C TYR A 242 6.23 -13.68 -1.73
N ALA A 243 7.46 -14.10 -2.04
CA ALA A 243 8.02 -14.03 -3.39
C ALA A 243 7.36 -15.04 -4.36
N GLU A 244 6.75 -16.08 -3.80
CA GLU A 244 6.04 -17.14 -4.52
C GLU A 244 4.57 -17.21 -4.07
N TRP A 245 3.77 -18.00 -4.78
CA TRP A 245 2.37 -18.20 -4.43
C TRP A 245 2.19 -18.83 -3.06
N THR A 246 1.41 -18.16 -2.22
CA THR A 246 0.88 -18.68 -0.96
C THR A 246 -0.63 -18.86 -1.10
N SER A 247 -1.12 -20.03 -0.72
CA SER A 247 -2.57 -20.30 -0.72
C SER A 247 -3.24 -19.62 0.47
N VAL A 248 -4.25 -18.82 0.20
CA VAL A 248 -5.09 -18.18 1.23
C VAL A 248 -6.45 -18.86 1.19
N ALA A 249 -6.77 -19.61 2.23
CA ALA A 249 -8.08 -20.26 2.39
C ALA A 249 -9.11 -19.30 3.00
N PRO A 250 -10.41 -19.48 2.75
CA PRO A 250 -11.45 -18.77 3.49
C PRO A 250 -11.26 -18.99 5.00
N SER A 251 -11.38 -17.92 5.79
CA SER A 251 -11.50 -18.06 7.24
C SER A 251 -12.80 -18.82 7.53
N GLY A 252 -12.74 -19.86 8.35
CA GLY A 252 -13.96 -20.51 8.83
C GLY A 252 -14.90 -19.50 9.49
N PRO A 253 -16.21 -19.80 9.61
CA PRO A 253 -17.10 -18.91 10.33
C PRO A 253 -16.52 -18.63 11.71
N SER A 254 -16.29 -17.34 11.99
CA SER A 254 -15.80 -16.90 13.30
C SER A 254 -16.76 -17.48 14.33
N ALA A 255 -16.26 -18.34 15.22
CA ALA A 255 -17.03 -18.78 16.37
C ALA A 255 -17.43 -17.50 17.13
N ARG A 256 -18.74 -17.20 17.10
CA ARG A 256 -19.34 -16.08 17.84
C ARG A 256 -19.31 -16.37 19.34
#